data_1d7eaf6a8f3443f91730cf41bf374849
#
_entry.id   1d7eaf6a8f3443f91730cf41bf374849
#
_cell.length_a   1.000
_cell.length_b   1.000
_cell.length_c   1.000
_cell.angle_alpha   90.00
_cell.angle_beta   90.00
_cell.angle_gamma   90.00
#
_symmetry.space_group_name_H-M   'P 1'
#
loop_
_entity.id
_entity.type
_entity.pdbx_description
1 polymer ?
#
loop_
_entity_poly.entity_id
_entity_poly.type
_entity_poly.pdbx_seq_one_letter_code
_entity_poly.pdbx_strand_id
1 'polypeptide(L)'
;MIILFWDIDGTLLTTGKAGVPAWETAVRETTGRDFQLSSIRVPGLTDFQIAARTFELLGVEPSDGLLERMVARYEDLLPSTLPLKQGRVLPNVREILDTVGERDDVRSYLLTGNTRRGARAKLLHYDLLKYFPDGAFAEDQGVRASIATRALELARRSGPVVDEQIFVIGDTPHDIEAAAAIQARTIAVATGGYSVEELSAHHPWRVFEQLPPRDAFLELIGLGRHVATPHGVFDTRTGTEKTGARR
;
A
#
# COMPACT_ATOMS: atom_id res chain seq x y z
N MET A 1 6.87 -15.28 -9.54
CA MET A 1 5.56 -14.67 -9.18
C MET A 1 5.81 -13.35 -8.49
N ILE A 2 5.21 -12.27 -8.95
CA ILE A 2 5.32 -10.93 -8.36
C ILE A 2 4.31 -10.80 -7.23
N ILE A 3 4.74 -10.25 -6.10
CA ILE A 3 3.90 -9.98 -4.93
C ILE A 3 3.82 -8.47 -4.73
N LEU A 4 2.61 -7.93 -4.69
CA LEU A 4 2.32 -6.53 -4.45
C LEU A 4 1.59 -6.39 -3.12
N PHE A 5 2.20 -5.71 -2.16
CA PHE A 5 1.58 -5.31 -0.90
C PHE A 5 1.17 -3.85 -0.98
N TRP A 6 -0.10 -3.56 -0.73
CA TRP A 6 -0.69 -2.24 -0.89
C TRP A 6 -1.16 -1.67 0.44
N ASP A 7 -0.73 -0.44 0.74
CA ASP A 7 -1.42 0.36 1.74
C ASP A 7 -2.69 0.98 1.16
N ILE A 8 -3.55 1.54 2.01
CA ILE A 8 -4.88 2.05 1.63
C ILE A 8 -4.90 3.58 1.59
N ASP A 9 -4.77 4.22 2.77
CA ASP A 9 -4.97 5.66 2.92
C ASP A 9 -3.76 6.44 2.40
N GLY A 10 -3.96 7.30 1.41
CA GLY A 10 -2.86 8.01 0.77
C GLY A 10 -2.17 7.23 -0.34
N THR A 11 -2.47 5.94 -0.51
CA THR A 11 -1.90 5.06 -1.55
C THR A 11 -2.94 4.62 -2.57
N LEU A 12 -3.97 3.89 -2.16
CA LEU A 12 -5.08 3.47 -3.03
C LEU A 12 -6.16 4.54 -3.14
N LEU A 13 -6.43 5.23 -2.04
CA LEU A 13 -7.54 6.18 -1.95
C LEU A 13 -7.27 7.26 -0.91
N THR A 14 -8.08 8.30 -0.96
CA THR A 14 -8.27 9.23 0.15
C THR A 14 -9.75 9.23 0.55
N THR A 15 -10.01 9.18 1.85
CA THR A 15 -11.38 9.23 2.39
C THR A 15 -11.92 10.65 2.51
N GLY A 16 -11.15 11.69 2.12
CA GLY A 16 -11.54 13.09 2.36
C GLY A 16 -11.71 13.40 3.85
N LYS A 17 -10.94 12.73 4.72
CA LYS A 17 -10.99 12.83 6.18
C LYS A 17 -12.30 12.29 6.80
N ALA A 18 -12.97 11.34 6.17
CA ALA A 18 -14.18 10.70 6.71
C ALA A 18 -13.93 9.98 8.06
N GLY A 19 -12.71 9.50 8.27
CA GLY A 19 -12.33 8.87 9.54
C GLY A 19 -12.33 9.82 10.74
N VAL A 20 -12.13 11.15 10.52
CA VAL A 20 -12.04 12.13 11.61
C VAL A 20 -13.33 12.18 12.45
N PRO A 21 -14.52 12.48 11.87
CA PRO A 21 -15.74 12.54 12.67
C PRO A 21 -16.13 11.18 13.26
N ALA A 22 -15.84 10.06 12.60
CA ALA A 22 -16.07 8.73 13.15
C ALA A 22 -15.19 8.50 14.39
N TRP A 23 -13.90 8.86 14.32
CA TRP A 23 -12.97 8.73 15.44
C TRP A 23 -13.37 9.58 16.64
N GLU A 24 -13.59 10.88 16.43
CA GLU A 24 -13.95 11.83 17.48
C GLU A 24 -15.26 11.45 18.16
N THR A 25 -16.23 10.95 17.39
CA THR A 25 -17.49 10.42 17.95
C THR A 25 -17.25 9.15 18.76
N ALA A 26 -16.45 8.20 18.27
CA ALA A 26 -16.11 6.98 18.98
C ALA A 26 -15.42 7.28 20.32
N VAL A 27 -14.46 8.21 20.33
CA VAL A 27 -13.78 8.65 21.55
C VAL A 27 -14.79 9.21 22.55
N ARG A 28 -15.64 10.15 22.14
CA ARG A 28 -16.62 10.78 23.02
C ARG A 28 -17.61 9.75 23.61
N GLU A 29 -18.13 8.84 22.79
CA GLU A 29 -19.08 7.83 23.24
C GLU A 29 -18.45 6.78 24.16
N THR A 30 -17.16 6.50 24.00
CA THR A 30 -16.48 5.47 24.79
C THR A 30 -15.88 6.02 26.08
N THR A 31 -15.34 7.26 26.04
CA THR A 31 -14.62 7.84 27.18
C THR A 31 -15.39 8.93 27.91
N GLY A 32 -16.47 9.45 27.31
CA GLY A 32 -17.21 10.62 27.81
C GLY A 32 -16.43 11.94 27.62
N ARG A 33 -15.32 11.96 26.88
CA ARG A 33 -14.46 13.12 26.69
C ARG A 33 -14.44 13.54 25.22
N ASP A 34 -14.38 14.86 24.97
CA ASP A 34 -14.15 15.39 23.65
C ASP A 34 -12.67 15.30 23.28
N PHE A 35 -12.41 15.01 22.03
CA PHE A 35 -11.07 14.90 21.47
C PHE A 35 -11.03 15.43 20.04
N GLN A 36 -9.94 16.05 19.62
CA GLN A 36 -9.71 16.46 18.26
C GLN A 36 -8.58 15.64 17.66
N LEU A 37 -8.87 14.84 16.63
CA LEU A 37 -7.89 13.95 15.99
C LEU A 37 -6.71 14.72 15.36
N SER A 38 -6.91 16.00 15.03
CA SER A 38 -5.85 16.90 14.56
C SER A 38 -4.70 17.10 15.58
N SER A 39 -4.89 16.72 16.84
CA SER A 39 -3.83 16.73 17.87
C SER A 39 -2.79 15.63 17.67
N ILE A 40 -3.05 14.66 16.77
CA ILE A 40 -2.14 13.56 16.44
C ILE A 40 -1.72 13.67 14.98
N ARG A 41 -0.42 13.46 14.68
CA ARG A 41 0.04 13.21 13.32
C ARG A 41 -0.26 11.74 12.98
N VAL A 42 -1.40 11.50 12.32
CA VAL A 42 -1.95 10.19 12.03
C VAL A 42 -1.21 9.40 10.93
N PRO A 43 -0.70 10.02 9.82
CA PRO A 43 -0.16 9.26 8.70
C PRO A 43 0.90 8.23 9.11
N GLY A 44 0.69 6.97 8.71
CA GLY A 44 1.58 5.84 8.98
C GLY A 44 1.33 5.10 10.30
N LEU A 45 0.58 5.66 11.25
CA LEU A 45 0.20 4.95 12.46
C LEU A 45 -0.88 3.90 12.17
N THR A 46 -0.91 2.84 12.98
CA THR A 46 -2.01 1.88 12.98
C THR A 46 -3.20 2.45 13.76
N ASP A 47 -4.43 1.96 13.47
CA ASP A 47 -5.63 2.36 14.20
C ASP A 47 -5.47 2.16 15.72
N PHE A 48 -4.81 1.09 16.15
CA PHE A 48 -4.52 0.83 17.57
C PHE A 48 -3.48 1.79 18.15
N GLN A 49 -2.46 2.20 17.38
CA GLN A 49 -1.49 3.22 17.82
C GLN A 49 -2.15 4.59 17.96
N ILE A 50 -3.05 4.94 17.03
CA ILE A 50 -3.84 6.18 17.11
C ILE A 50 -4.72 6.15 18.37
N ALA A 51 -5.35 5.01 18.68
CA ALA A 51 -6.16 4.84 19.87
C ALA A 51 -5.34 4.97 21.16
N ALA A 52 -4.20 4.30 21.24
CA ALA A 52 -3.30 4.40 22.38
C ALA A 52 -2.84 5.86 22.60
N ARG A 53 -2.45 6.55 21.52
CA ARG A 53 -2.05 7.95 21.59
C ARG A 53 -3.19 8.88 21.98
N THR A 54 -4.41 8.59 21.51
CA THR A 54 -5.62 9.33 21.92
C THR A 54 -5.85 9.21 23.42
N PHE A 55 -5.75 8.01 23.99
CA PHE A 55 -5.94 7.76 25.41
C PHE A 55 -4.86 8.41 26.27
N GLU A 56 -3.59 8.33 25.83
CA GLU A 56 -2.47 9.02 26.48
C GLU A 56 -2.73 10.53 26.59
N LEU A 57 -3.12 11.19 25.49
CA LEU A 57 -3.41 12.63 25.46
C LEU A 57 -4.64 13.01 26.31
N LEU A 58 -5.59 12.12 26.44
CA LEU A 58 -6.76 12.32 27.30
C LEU A 58 -6.48 12.01 28.78
N GLY A 59 -5.36 11.39 29.11
CA GLY A 59 -5.09 10.87 30.45
C GLY A 59 -6.11 9.80 30.88
N VAL A 60 -6.48 8.91 29.92
CA VAL A 60 -7.40 7.78 30.14
C VAL A 60 -6.59 6.49 30.11
N GLU A 61 -6.67 5.73 31.20
CA GLU A 61 -6.06 4.40 31.26
C GLU A 61 -6.85 3.42 30.38
N PRO A 62 -6.19 2.67 29.48
CA PRO A 62 -6.85 1.71 28.57
C PRO A 62 -7.19 0.40 29.29
N SER A 63 -7.92 0.47 30.40
CA SER A 63 -8.30 -0.69 31.20
C SER A 63 -9.49 -1.45 30.57
N ASP A 64 -9.61 -2.74 30.90
CA ASP A 64 -10.79 -3.59 30.61
C ASP A 64 -11.23 -3.61 29.13
N GLY A 65 -10.29 -3.58 28.20
CA GLY A 65 -10.60 -3.60 26.77
C GLY A 65 -11.25 -2.31 26.25
N LEU A 66 -11.07 -1.19 26.94
CA LEU A 66 -11.66 0.11 26.57
C LEU A 66 -11.11 0.60 25.21
N LEU A 67 -9.84 0.37 24.94
CA LEU A 67 -9.19 0.73 23.67
C LEU A 67 -9.80 -0.04 22.51
N GLU A 68 -9.97 -1.35 22.67
CA GLU A 68 -10.60 -2.23 21.67
C GLU A 68 -12.05 -1.83 21.40
N ARG A 69 -12.81 -1.48 22.45
CA ARG A 69 -14.19 -0.98 22.29
C ARG A 69 -14.25 0.34 21.53
N MET A 70 -13.30 1.25 21.78
CA MET A 70 -13.23 2.53 21.06
C MET A 70 -12.90 2.30 19.57
N VAL A 71 -11.93 1.43 19.27
CA VAL A 71 -11.60 1.07 17.89
C VAL A 71 -12.79 0.40 17.20
N ALA A 72 -13.45 -0.56 17.87
CA ALA A 72 -14.66 -1.20 17.34
C ALA A 72 -15.79 -0.19 17.07
N ARG A 73 -15.96 0.79 17.96
CA ARG A 73 -16.94 1.85 17.75
C ARG A 73 -16.61 2.76 16.55
N TYR A 74 -15.34 3.10 16.37
CA TYR A 74 -14.88 3.81 15.18
C TYR A 74 -15.19 3.03 13.90
N GLU A 75 -14.94 1.72 13.89
CA GLU A 75 -15.24 0.85 12.73
C GLU A 75 -16.74 0.83 12.41
N ASP A 76 -17.61 0.82 13.43
CA ASP A 76 -19.07 0.85 13.27
C ASP A 76 -19.56 2.18 12.66
N LEU A 77 -18.91 3.30 13.00
CA LEU A 77 -19.27 4.64 12.54
C LEU A 77 -18.74 4.95 11.14
N LEU A 78 -17.61 4.37 10.77
CA LEU A 78 -16.92 4.68 9.52
C LEU A 78 -17.79 4.54 8.27
N PRO A 79 -18.60 3.48 8.06
CA PRO A 79 -19.49 3.35 6.91
C PRO A 79 -20.47 4.51 6.74
N SER A 80 -20.92 5.11 7.84
CA SER A 80 -21.87 6.23 7.81
C SER A 80 -21.21 7.57 7.52
N THR A 81 -19.91 7.72 7.80
CA THR A 81 -19.17 8.97 7.59
C THR A 81 -18.49 9.03 6.21
N LEU A 82 -18.15 7.89 5.62
CA LEU A 82 -17.52 7.83 4.29
C LEU A 82 -18.33 8.57 3.20
N PRO A 83 -19.66 8.38 3.07
CA PRO A 83 -20.45 9.06 2.05
C PRO A 83 -20.57 10.58 2.26
N LEU A 84 -20.28 11.07 3.46
CA LEU A 84 -20.42 12.48 3.82
C LEU A 84 -19.19 13.32 3.42
N LYS A 85 -18.16 12.71 2.88
CA LYS A 85 -16.89 13.36 2.53
C LYS A 85 -16.51 13.12 1.08
N GLN A 86 -15.76 14.07 0.53
CA GLN A 86 -15.28 14.00 -0.85
C GLN A 86 -13.97 13.20 -0.96
N GLY A 87 -14.04 11.93 -0.61
CA GLY A 87 -12.93 11.01 -0.88
C GLY A 87 -12.95 10.51 -2.32
N ARG A 88 -11.85 9.90 -2.76
CA ARG A 88 -11.71 9.34 -4.10
C ARG A 88 -10.64 8.25 -4.14
N VAL A 89 -10.72 7.39 -5.14
CA VAL A 89 -9.61 6.55 -5.57
C VAL A 89 -8.53 7.45 -6.18
N LEU A 90 -7.27 7.19 -5.85
CA LEU A 90 -6.14 7.98 -6.34
C LEU A 90 -5.81 7.68 -7.81
N PRO A 91 -5.10 8.58 -8.51
CA PRO A 91 -4.79 8.42 -9.93
C PRO A 91 -4.08 7.10 -10.24
N ASN A 92 -4.38 6.52 -11.39
CA ASN A 92 -3.80 5.29 -11.96
C ASN A 92 -4.09 4.01 -11.16
N VAL A 93 -4.65 4.08 -9.94
CA VAL A 93 -4.90 2.91 -9.07
C VAL A 93 -5.79 1.88 -9.76
N ARG A 94 -6.97 2.28 -10.29
CA ARG A 94 -7.91 1.32 -10.88
C ARG A 94 -7.31 0.62 -12.10
N GLU A 95 -6.71 1.38 -13.00
CA GLU A 95 -6.11 0.85 -14.22
C GLU A 95 -4.99 -0.16 -13.94
N ILE A 96 -4.18 0.11 -12.89
CA ILE A 96 -3.14 -0.81 -12.44
C ILE A 96 -3.78 -2.07 -11.84
N LEU A 97 -4.73 -1.91 -10.90
CA LEU A 97 -5.38 -3.04 -10.23
C LEU A 97 -6.17 -3.93 -11.19
N ASP A 98 -6.89 -3.36 -12.16
CA ASP A 98 -7.57 -4.12 -13.21
C ASP A 98 -6.56 -4.98 -13.98
N THR A 99 -5.45 -4.37 -14.41
CA THR A 99 -4.45 -5.07 -15.22
C THR A 99 -3.70 -6.16 -14.44
N VAL A 100 -3.28 -5.88 -13.19
CA VAL A 100 -2.55 -6.89 -12.39
C VAL A 100 -3.50 -7.97 -11.86
N GLY A 101 -4.79 -7.65 -11.68
CA GLY A 101 -5.82 -8.61 -11.25
C GLY A 101 -6.17 -9.66 -12.29
N GLU A 102 -5.94 -9.39 -13.58
CA GLU A 102 -6.14 -10.34 -14.69
C GLU A 102 -4.93 -11.29 -14.91
N ARG A 103 -3.87 -11.15 -14.12
CA ARG A 103 -2.59 -11.88 -14.32
C ARG A 103 -2.41 -13.00 -13.31
N ASP A 104 -2.07 -14.17 -13.80
CA ASP A 104 -1.75 -15.35 -12.97
C ASP A 104 -0.35 -15.28 -12.33
N ASP A 105 0.55 -14.41 -12.84
CA ASP A 105 1.92 -14.25 -12.37
C ASP A 105 2.09 -13.09 -11.36
N VAL A 106 0.98 -12.41 -10.98
CA VAL A 106 0.94 -11.34 -9.98
C VAL A 106 -0.07 -11.68 -8.89
N ARG A 107 0.24 -11.35 -7.65
CA ARG A 107 -0.70 -11.41 -6.52
C ARG A 107 -0.66 -10.12 -5.74
N SER A 108 -1.83 -9.56 -5.48
CA SER A 108 -2.03 -8.35 -4.69
C SER A 108 -2.61 -8.69 -3.32
N TYR A 109 -2.00 -8.15 -2.27
CA TYR A 109 -2.45 -8.25 -0.89
C TYR A 109 -2.47 -6.86 -0.25
N LEU A 110 -3.28 -6.68 0.78
CA LEU A 110 -3.20 -5.49 1.61
C LEU A 110 -2.07 -5.62 2.64
N LEU A 111 -1.41 -4.50 2.91
CA LEU A 111 -0.51 -4.30 4.04
C LEU A 111 -0.81 -2.91 4.59
N THR A 112 -1.60 -2.84 5.66
CA THR A 112 -2.14 -1.56 6.12
C THR A 112 -2.18 -1.45 7.63
N GLY A 113 -2.04 -0.22 8.13
CA GLY A 113 -2.27 0.13 9.53
C GLY A 113 -3.74 0.18 9.95
N ASN A 114 -4.66 0.03 9.01
CA ASN A 114 -6.08 -0.09 9.31
C ASN A 114 -6.38 -1.44 9.97
N THR A 115 -7.40 -1.49 10.81
CA THR A 115 -8.03 -2.76 11.18
C THR A 115 -8.68 -3.42 9.97
N ARG A 116 -8.92 -4.73 10.03
CA ARG A 116 -9.59 -5.47 8.94
C ARG A 116 -10.98 -4.90 8.61
N ARG A 117 -11.76 -4.53 9.64
CA ARG A 117 -13.11 -3.97 9.44
C ARG A 117 -13.05 -2.56 8.86
N GLY A 118 -12.16 -1.70 9.36
CA GLY A 118 -11.94 -0.35 8.85
C GLY A 118 -11.47 -0.36 7.40
N ALA A 119 -10.48 -1.21 7.05
CA ALA A 119 -10.02 -1.43 5.69
C ALA A 119 -11.16 -1.88 4.76
N ARG A 120 -11.93 -2.91 5.18
CA ARG A 120 -13.08 -3.42 4.42
C ARG A 120 -14.13 -2.34 4.15
N ALA A 121 -14.47 -1.53 5.15
CA ALA A 121 -15.45 -0.44 4.99
C ALA A 121 -15.00 0.58 3.93
N LYS A 122 -13.74 1.00 3.97
CA LYS A 122 -13.15 1.92 2.98
C LYS A 122 -13.14 1.31 1.59
N LEU A 123 -12.59 0.11 1.44
CA LEU A 123 -12.47 -0.55 0.12
C LEU A 123 -13.83 -0.87 -0.49
N LEU A 124 -14.82 -1.24 0.32
CA LEU A 124 -16.19 -1.47 -0.16
C LEU A 124 -16.81 -0.18 -0.68
N HIS A 125 -16.67 0.92 0.06
CA HIS A 125 -17.24 2.23 -0.32
C HIS A 125 -16.67 2.74 -1.66
N TYR A 126 -15.38 2.49 -1.93
CA TYR A 126 -14.71 2.94 -3.16
C TYR A 126 -14.64 1.86 -4.25
N ASP A 127 -15.35 0.72 -4.12
CA ASP A 127 -15.36 -0.39 -5.07
C ASP A 127 -13.95 -0.92 -5.40
N LEU A 128 -13.13 -1.10 -4.35
CA LEU A 128 -11.78 -1.66 -4.46
C LEU A 128 -11.65 -3.03 -3.77
N LEU A 129 -12.63 -3.46 -2.97
CA LEU A 129 -12.53 -4.68 -2.19
C LEU A 129 -12.29 -5.93 -3.05
N LYS A 130 -12.83 -5.96 -4.26
CA LYS A 130 -12.74 -7.07 -5.21
C LYS A 130 -11.30 -7.42 -5.65
N TYR A 131 -10.37 -6.46 -5.57
CA TYR A 131 -8.97 -6.68 -5.98
C TYR A 131 -8.12 -7.36 -4.90
N PHE A 132 -8.63 -7.41 -3.67
CA PHE A 132 -7.85 -7.88 -2.51
C PHE A 132 -8.56 -9.03 -1.81
N PRO A 133 -8.22 -10.28 -2.15
CA PRO A 133 -8.83 -11.44 -1.50
C PRO A 133 -8.44 -11.55 -0.03
N ASP A 134 -7.25 -11.05 0.34
CA ASP A 134 -6.75 -11.03 1.71
C ASP A 134 -5.68 -9.96 1.94
N GLY A 135 -5.17 -9.87 3.17
CA GLY A 135 -4.12 -8.93 3.57
C GLY A 135 -3.74 -9.06 5.02
N ALA A 136 -2.76 -8.28 5.43
CA ALA A 136 -2.35 -8.10 6.81
C ALA A 136 -2.78 -6.71 7.31
N PHE A 137 -3.35 -6.69 8.51
CA PHE A 137 -4.03 -5.56 9.12
C PHE A 137 -3.49 -5.30 10.52
N ALA A 138 -3.80 -4.14 11.10
CA ALA A 138 -3.61 -3.92 12.51
C ALA A 138 -4.60 -4.79 13.33
N GLU A 139 -4.08 -5.67 14.16
CA GLU A 139 -4.87 -6.54 15.04
C GLU A 139 -4.61 -6.22 16.52
N ASP A 140 -3.53 -5.48 16.79
CA ASP A 140 -3.07 -5.05 18.11
C ASP A 140 -2.29 -3.73 18.02
N GLN A 141 -1.68 -3.32 19.13
CA GLN A 141 -0.80 -2.14 19.18
C GLN A 141 0.57 -2.34 18.50
N GLY A 142 0.74 -3.44 17.77
CA GLY A 142 1.98 -3.77 17.08
C GLY A 142 2.39 -2.75 16.01
N VAL A 143 3.67 -2.76 15.70
CA VAL A 143 4.24 -1.88 14.69
C VAL A 143 4.02 -2.42 13.26
N ARG A 144 4.10 -1.53 12.28
CA ARG A 144 3.88 -1.87 10.87
C ARG A 144 4.80 -2.97 10.34
N ALA A 145 6.02 -3.09 10.87
CA ALA A 145 6.95 -4.17 10.54
C ALA A 145 6.39 -5.56 10.88
N SER A 146 5.65 -5.71 12.00
CA SER A 146 5.01 -6.99 12.34
C SER A 146 3.86 -7.33 11.39
N ILE A 147 3.13 -6.31 10.91
CA ILE A 147 2.11 -6.49 9.88
C ILE A 147 2.76 -6.96 8.58
N ALA A 148 3.90 -6.39 8.18
CA ALA A 148 4.64 -6.80 6.98
C ALA A 148 5.10 -8.26 7.05
N THR A 149 5.58 -8.72 8.20
CA THR A 149 5.94 -10.13 8.41
C THR A 149 4.74 -11.05 8.20
N ARG A 150 3.57 -10.72 8.78
CA ARG A 150 2.33 -11.48 8.56
C ARG A 150 1.87 -11.47 7.10
N ALA A 151 2.02 -10.32 6.41
CA ALA A 151 1.72 -10.21 4.98
C ALA A 151 2.60 -11.15 4.14
N LEU A 152 3.90 -11.20 4.42
CA LEU A 152 4.84 -12.09 3.74
C LEU A 152 4.53 -13.57 4.00
N GLU A 153 4.20 -13.93 5.24
CA GLU A 153 3.76 -15.29 5.58
C GLU A 153 2.50 -15.69 4.81
N LEU A 154 1.52 -14.77 4.71
CA LEU A 154 0.31 -14.96 3.93
C LEU A 154 0.62 -15.23 2.46
N ALA A 155 1.48 -14.42 1.84
CA ALA A 155 1.90 -14.60 0.45
C ALA A 155 2.62 -15.96 0.23
N ARG A 156 3.51 -16.35 1.15
CA ARG A 156 4.24 -17.63 1.10
C ARG A 156 3.33 -18.85 1.22
N ARG A 157 2.23 -18.78 1.96
CA ARG A 157 1.23 -19.86 2.02
C ARG A 157 0.52 -20.09 0.68
N SER A 158 0.47 -19.07 -0.16
CA SER A 158 -0.19 -19.10 -1.46
C SER A 158 0.73 -19.58 -2.60
N GLY A 159 2.01 -19.86 -2.32
CA GLY A 159 2.98 -20.39 -3.29
C GLY A 159 4.39 -19.84 -3.10
N PRO A 160 5.34 -20.26 -3.94
CA PRO A 160 6.72 -19.82 -3.86
C PRO A 160 6.84 -18.32 -4.14
N VAL A 161 7.56 -17.60 -3.26
CA VAL A 161 7.84 -16.17 -3.33
C VAL A 161 9.33 -15.99 -3.56
N VAL A 162 9.68 -15.10 -4.51
CA VAL A 162 11.06 -14.69 -4.81
C VAL A 162 11.26 -13.29 -4.25
N ASP A 163 12.25 -13.11 -3.39
CA ASP A 163 12.42 -11.88 -2.61
C ASP A 163 12.59 -10.64 -3.51
N GLU A 164 13.28 -10.75 -4.66
CA GLU A 164 13.45 -9.65 -5.61
C GLU A 164 12.16 -9.24 -6.36
N GLN A 165 11.09 -10.02 -6.20
CA GLN A 165 9.78 -9.79 -6.82
C GLN A 165 8.71 -9.38 -5.81
N ILE A 166 9.11 -8.90 -4.64
CA ILE A 166 8.21 -8.39 -3.61
C ILE A 166 8.27 -6.87 -3.61
N PHE A 167 7.10 -6.24 -3.70
CA PHE A 167 6.96 -4.80 -3.67
C PHE A 167 5.97 -4.37 -2.60
N VAL A 168 6.31 -3.33 -1.84
CA VAL A 168 5.40 -2.63 -0.92
C VAL A 168 5.12 -1.27 -1.52
N ILE A 169 3.86 -0.95 -1.70
CA ILE A 169 3.38 0.33 -2.23
C ILE A 169 2.72 1.09 -1.09
N GLY A 170 3.24 2.28 -0.78
CA GLY A 170 2.77 3.08 0.35
C GLY A 170 3.18 4.55 0.24
N ASP A 171 2.62 5.40 1.12
CA ASP A 171 2.82 6.86 1.08
C ASP A 171 3.54 7.41 2.33
N THR A 172 4.03 6.53 3.21
CA THR A 172 4.65 6.94 4.48
C THR A 172 6.03 6.30 4.70
N PRO A 173 6.88 6.90 5.57
CA PRO A 173 8.10 6.26 6.04
C PRO A 173 7.88 4.88 6.67
N HIS A 174 6.73 4.65 7.30
CA HIS A 174 6.39 3.36 7.90
C HIS A 174 6.19 2.25 6.85
N ASP A 175 5.78 2.58 5.62
CA ASP A 175 5.72 1.61 4.51
C ASP A 175 7.11 1.24 4.03
N ILE A 176 8.04 2.22 4.02
CA ILE A 176 9.44 1.99 3.68
C ILE A 176 10.10 1.09 4.73
N GLU A 177 9.88 1.36 6.02
CA GLU A 177 10.34 0.52 7.13
C GLU A 177 9.74 -0.90 7.08
N ALA A 178 8.44 -1.00 6.78
CA ALA A 178 7.75 -2.29 6.60
C ALA A 178 8.34 -3.11 5.46
N ALA A 179 8.64 -2.48 4.32
CA ALA A 179 9.30 -3.13 3.20
C ALA A 179 10.70 -3.60 3.56
N ALA A 180 11.49 -2.77 4.24
CA ALA A 180 12.83 -3.13 4.70
C ALA A 180 12.82 -4.34 5.64
N ALA A 181 11.84 -4.44 6.54
CA ALA A 181 11.69 -5.55 7.48
C ALA A 181 11.48 -6.92 6.81
N ILE A 182 10.96 -6.94 5.59
CA ILE A 182 10.72 -8.16 4.79
C ILE A 182 11.59 -8.23 3.53
N GLN A 183 12.61 -7.39 3.42
CA GLN A 183 13.52 -7.30 2.28
C GLN A 183 12.82 -7.05 0.93
N ALA A 184 11.67 -6.38 0.97
CA ALA A 184 10.91 -5.99 -0.21
C ALA A 184 11.38 -4.65 -0.79
N ARG A 185 11.09 -4.40 -2.07
CA ARG A 185 11.28 -3.11 -2.73
C ARG A 185 10.12 -2.18 -2.42
N THR A 186 10.41 -0.94 -1.99
CA THR A 186 9.35 0.05 -1.76
C THR A 186 9.12 0.91 -2.99
N ILE A 187 7.87 1.01 -3.41
CA ILE A 187 7.37 2.02 -4.35
C ILE A 187 6.62 3.05 -3.51
N ALA A 188 7.29 4.14 -3.14
CA ALA A 188 6.72 5.20 -2.33
C ALA A 188 5.99 6.22 -3.21
N VAL A 189 4.84 6.72 -2.75
CA VAL A 189 4.02 7.73 -3.45
C VAL A 189 3.70 8.90 -2.53
N ALA A 190 3.94 10.12 -2.97
CA ALA A 190 3.73 11.36 -2.20
C ALA A 190 2.27 11.84 -2.31
N THR A 191 1.31 10.92 -2.28
CA THR A 191 -0.13 11.22 -2.41
C THR A 191 -0.84 11.33 -1.05
N GLY A 192 -0.13 11.09 0.04
CA GLY A 192 -0.63 11.21 1.41
C GLY A 192 -0.10 12.44 2.13
N GLY A 193 0.48 12.24 3.31
CA GLY A 193 0.92 13.32 4.22
C GLY A 193 2.41 13.68 4.14
N TYR A 194 3.18 13.10 3.23
CA TYR A 194 4.62 13.29 3.06
C TYR A 194 4.96 13.76 1.65
N SER A 195 5.97 14.63 1.51
CA SER A 195 6.51 15.06 0.22
C SER A 195 7.47 14.01 -0.37
N VAL A 196 7.81 14.16 -1.65
CA VAL A 196 8.83 13.33 -2.32
C VAL A 196 10.18 13.43 -1.58
N GLU A 197 10.57 14.62 -1.14
CA GLU A 197 11.82 14.87 -0.41
C GLU A 197 11.83 14.16 0.94
N GLU A 198 10.73 14.26 1.70
CA GLU A 198 10.60 13.59 2.99
C GLU A 198 10.68 12.07 2.83
N LEU A 199 9.95 11.49 1.86
CA LEU A 199 10.00 10.06 1.58
C LEU A 199 11.38 9.61 1.09
N SER A 200 12.05 10.39 0.23
CA SER A 200 13.38 10.09 -0.30
C SER A 200 14.44 9.98 0.80
N ALA A 201 14.29 10.76 1.89
CA ALA A 201 15.19 10.71 3.05
C ALA A 201 15.19 9.34 3.76
N HIS A 202 14.15 8.52 3.57
CA HIS A 202 14.04 7.17 4.10
C HIS A 202 14.52 6.07 3.13
N HIS A 203 15.14 6.44 2.00
CA HIS A 203 15.77 5.56 1.02
C HIS A 203 14.85 4.47 0.44
N PRO A 204 13.63 4.80 -0.05
CA PRO A 204 12.80 3.83 -0.77
C PRO A 204 13.49 3.37 -2.05
N TRP A 205 13.10 2.19 -2.57
CA TRP A 205 13.60 1.75 -3.86
C TRP A 205 13.23 2.71 -5.00
N ARG A 206 11.99 3.22 -4.99
CA ARG A 206 11.51 4.28 -5.90
C ARG A 206 10.54 5.19 -5.15
N VAL A 207 10.50 6.46 -5.56
CA VAL A 207 9.55 7.45 -5.06
C VAL A 207 8.95 8.23 -6.24
N PHE A 208 7.66 8.54 -6.15
CA PHE A 208 6.88 9.25 -7.15
C PHE A 208 5.95 10.26 -6.48
N GLU A 209 5.57 11.33 -7.19
CA GLU A 209 4.50 12.23 -6.72
C GLU A 209 3.15 11.52 -6.60
N GLN A 210 2.88 10.59 -7.52
CA GLN A 210 1.72 9.69 -7.54
C GLN A 210 2.10 8.40 -8.26
N LEU A 211 1.28 7.35 -8.18
CA LEU A 211 1.51 6.13 -8.95
C LEU A 211 1.72 6.47 -10.42
N PRO A 212 2.74 5.91 -11.07
CA PRO A 212 2.96 6.13 -12.50
C PRO A 212 1.79 5.55 -13.32
N PRO A 213 1.63 5.97 -14.58
CA PRO A 213 0.66 5.35 -15.48
C PRO A 213 0.88 3.84 -15.56
N ARG A 214 -0.22 3.10 -15.82
CA ARG A 214 -0.25 1.62 -15.84
C ARG A 214 0.95 0.98 -16.52
N ASP A 215 1.27 1.37 -17.74
CA ASP A 215 2.33 0.72 -18.51
C ASP A 215 3.72 0.96 -17.89
N ALA A 216 3.97 2.16 -17.37
CA ALA A 216 5.19 2.47 -16.65
C ALA A 216 5.28 1.73 -15.30
N PHE A 217 4.15 1.53 -14.62
CA PHE A 217 4.11 0.71 -13.40
C PHE A 217 4.43 -0.76 -13.71
N LEU A 218 3.85 -1.32 -14.77
CA LEU A 218 4.12 -2.69 -15.18
C LEU A 218 5.60 -2.89 -15.56
N GLU A 219 6.18 -1.95 -16.30
CA GLU A 219 7.61 -1.97 -16.64
C GLU A 219 8.47 -1.91 -15.37
N LEU A 220 8.12 -1.04 -14.42
CA LEU A 220 8.81 -0.88 -13.15
C LEU A 220 8.90 -2.17 -12.36
N ILE A 221 7.82 -2.95 -12.30
CA ILE A 221 7.78 -4.24 -11.59
C ILE A 221 8.26 -5.43 -12.43
N GLY A 222 8.77 -5.20 -13.65
CA GLY A 222 9.33 -6.23 -14.52
C GLY A 222 8.33 -6.93 -15.44
N LEU A 223 7.14 -6.34 -15.64
CA LEU A 223 6.07 -6.86 -16.51
C LEU A 223 5.94 -6.07 -17.83
N GLY A 224 6.87 -5.17 -18.14
CA GLY A 224 6.91 -4.47 -19.42
C GLY A 224 6.93 -5.45 -20.60
N ARG A 225 6.28 -5.12 -21.70
CA ARG A 225 6.41 -5.89 -22.93
C ARG A 225 7.89 -5.88 -23.30
N HIS A 226 8.53 -7.03 -23.34
CA HIS A 226 9.72 -7.20 -24.16
C HIS A 226 9.30 -6.86 -25.60
N VAL A 227 9.59 -5.65 -26.06
CA VAL A 227 9.70 -5.40 -27.50
C VAL A 227 10.85 -6.27 -27.92
N ALA A 228 10.55 -7.43 -28.49
CA ALA A 228 11.54 -8.25 -29.13
C ALA A 228 12.22 -7.32 -30.15
N THR A 229 13.48 -7.00 -29.92
CA THR A 229 14.34 -6.37 -30.93
C THR A 229 14.22 -7.25 -32.15
N PRO A 230 13.81 -6.73 -33.32
CA PRO A 230 13.79 -7.54 -34.52
C PRO A 230 15.20 -8.07 -34.70
N HIS A 231 15.33 -9.39 -34.70
CA HIS A 231 16.59 -10.07 -35.00
C HIS A 231 17.21 -9.42 -36.23
N GLY A 232 18.45 -8.99 -36.06
CA GLY A 232 19.22 -8.29 -37.06
C GLY A 232 19.13 -8.97 -38.41
N VAL A 233 18.94 -8.14 -39.38
CA VAL A 233 19.19 -8.43 -40.83
C VAL A 233 20.57 -9.07 -40.94
N PHE A 234 20.61 -10.33 -41.35
CA PHE A 234 21.84 -10.97 -41.80
C PHE A 234 22.33 -10.17 -43.00
N ASP A 235 23.41 -9.43 -42.82
CA ASP A 235 24.14 -8.79 -43.94
C ASP A 235 24.95 -9.87 -44.69
N THR A 236 24.33 -10.38 -45.74
CA THR A 236 25.00 -11.22 -46.74
C THR A 236 25.72 -10.33 -47.75
N ARG A 237 26.77 -9.65 -47.39
CA ARG A 237 27.69 -9.00 -48.32
C ARG A 237 29.11 -8.98 -47.78
N THR A 238 29.86 -10.04 -48.09
CA THR A 238 31.26 -9.96 -48.52
C THR A 238 31.71 -11.34 -49.01
N GLY A 239 31.26 -11.69 -50.21
CA GLY A 239 31.98 -12.63 -51.05
C GLY A 239 33.11 -11.89 -51.71
N THR A 240 34.33 -12.12 -51.30
CA THR A 240 35.49 -11.84 -52.14
C THR A 240 36.15 -13.13 -52.57
N GLU A 241 35.82 -13.56 -53.80
CA GLU A 241 36.71 -14.42 -54.60
C GLU A 241 38.08 -13.79 -54.68
N LYS A 242 39.10 -14.55 -54.40
CA LYS A 242 40.44 -14.36 -54.95
C LYS A 242 40.81 -15.58 -55.76
N THR A 243 40.59 -15.44 -57.05
CA THR A 243 41.18 -16.21 -58.12
C THR A 243 42.71 -16.11 -58.12
N GLY A 244 43.34 -17.24 -58.34
CA GLY A 244 44.77 -17.38 -58.41
C GLY A 244 45.38 -16.89 -59.73
N ALA A 245 46.65 -16.91 -59.76
CA ALA A 245 47.48 -17.16 -60.96
C ALA A 245 48.89 -17.41 -60.46
N ARG A 246 49.31 -18.56 -60.72
CA ARG A 246 50.52 -18.98 -61.55
C ARG A 246 51.71 -18.02 -61.54
N ARG A 247 52.83 -18.41 -61.01
CA ARG A 247 54.06 -18.98 -61.66
C ARG A 247 54.98 -19.41 -60.52
#